data_129a6d5612c556164c61a5ca8838362f
#
_entry.id   129a6d5612c556164c61a5ca8838362f
#
_cell.length_a   1.000
_cell.length_b   1.000
_cell.length_c   1.000
_cell.angle_alpha   90.00
_cell.angle_beta   90.00
_cell.angle_gamma   90.00
#
_symmetry.space_group_name_H-M   'P 1'
#
loop_
_entity.id
_entity.type
_entity.pdbx_description
1 polymer ?
#
loop_
_entity_poly.entity_id
_entity_poly.type
_entity_poly.pdbx_seq_one_letter_code
_entity_poly.pdbx_strand_id
1 'polypeptide(L)'
;MTYSLKDLAAQLQTGSQGARALVEDCLAAIDDPNGEGQRSFIEVYHDRARNEADAVDHARKQGWSLPAFAGIPMSIKDLFDEAGIVTRAGSKILQNAAPASSDATVLARLKAAGFIVIGRTNMTEFAFSGLGTNAHYGDARCPFERDPNDITKGRVAGGSSSGSAVSISDGMAPATIGSDTGGSTRAPAAFCGIVGLKPT
;
A
#
# COMPACT_ATOMS: atom_id res chain seq x y z
N MET A 1 8.60 10.14 7.44
CA MET A 1 9.77 9.42 8.04
C MET A 1 10.20 8.33 7.10
N THR A 2 11.46 8.28 6.71
CA THR A 2 11.98 7.25 5.79
C THR A 2 12.67 6.18 6.64
N TYR A 3 11.93 5.19 7.11
CA TYR A 3 12.55 4.02 7.72
C TYR A 3 12.85 2.98 6.63
N SER A 4 14.01 2.33 6.71
CA SER A 4 14.23 1.14 5.90
C SER A 4 13.41 -0.02 6.48
N LEU A 5 12.96 -0.95 5.64
CA LEU A 5 12.26 -2.16 6.11
C LEU A 5 13.12 -2.97 7.10
N LYS A 6 14.45 -2.93 6.93
CA LYS A 6 15.41 -3.57 7.84
C LYS A 6 15.37 -2.95 9.24
N ASP A 7 15.32 -1.63 9.32
CA ASP A 7 15.28 -0.92 10.60
C ASP A 7 13.95 -1.13 11.31
N LEU A 8 12.84 -1.08 10.58
CA LEU A 8 11.52 -1.39 11.12
C LEU A 8 11.44 -2.83 11.64
N ALA A 9 11.94 -3.80 10.88
CA ALA A 9 12.00 -5.19 11.32
C ALA A 9 12.82 -5.34 12.62
N ALA A 10 13.97 -4.68 12.72
CA ALA A 10 14.80 -4.70 13.92
C ALA A 10 14.08 -4.03 15.11
N GLN A 11 13.42 -2.91 14.92
CA GLN A 11 12.64 -2.23 15.97
C GLN A 11 11.49 -3.08 16.48
N LEU A 12 10.75 -3.73 15.58
CA LEU A 12 9.68 -4.66 15.93
C LEU A 12 10.23 -5.88 16.68
N GLN A 13 11.37 -6.44 16.25
CA GLN A 13 12.01 -7.59 16.92
C GLN A 13 12.48 -7.26 18.34
N THR A 14 13.03 -6.08 18.55
CA THR A 14 13.49 -5.63 19.88
C THR A 14 12.35 -5.13 20.78
N GLY A 15 11.14 -4.94 20.23
CA GLY A 15 10.00 -4.39 20.95
C GLY A 15 10.09 -2.88 21.19
N SER A 16 11.06 -2.18 20.57
CA SER A 16 11.16 -0.71 20.64
C SER A 16 10.06 -0.02 19.80
N GLN A 17 9.44 -0.75 18.86
CA GLN A 17 8.25 -0.38 18.10
C GLN A 17 7.21 -1.51 18.23
N GLY A 18 5.93 -1.17 18.40
CA GLY A 18 4.83 -2.10 18.33
C GLY A 18 4.23 -2.15 16.93
N ALA A 19 3.76 -3.33 16.49
CA ALA A 19 3.07 -3.48 15.22
C ALA A 19 1.77 -2.65 15.19
N ARG A 20 1.03 -2.63 16.30
CA ARG A 20 -0.18 -1.83 16.42
C ARG A 20 0.09 -0.34 16.25
N ALA A 21 1.10 0.20 16.90
CA ALA A 21 1.47 1.60 16.78
C ALA A 21 1.85 1.97 15.34
N LEU A 22 2.64 1.11 14.68
CA LEU A 22 3.02 1.32 13.28
C LEU A 22 1.82 1.30 12.32
N VAL A 23 0.85 0.42 12.56
CA VAL A 23 -0.40 0.38 11.79
C VAL A 23 -1.23 1.64 12.02
N GLU A 24 -1.35 2.12 13.26
CA GLU A 24 -2.08 3.37 13.55
C GLU A 24 -1.43 4.59 12.90
N ASP A 25 -0.10 4.70 12.90
CA ASP A 25 0.61 5.77 12.21
C ASP A 25 0.29 5.77 10.70
N CYS A 26 0.28 4.59 10.07
CA CYS A 26 -0.07 4.44 8.66
C CYS A 26 -1.55 4.80 8.40
N LEU A 27 -2.47 4.30 9.22
CA LEU A 27 -3.90 4.58 9.08
C LEU A 27 -4.20 6.07 9.29
N ALA A 28 -3.55 6.71 10.26
CA ALA A 28 -3.68 8.15 10.47
C ALA A 28 -3.23 8.97 9.25
N ALA A 29 -2.14 8.56 8.59
CA ALA A 29 -1.70 9.19 7.35
C ALA A 29 -2.67 8.95 6.17
N ILE A 30 -3.32 7.79 6.11
CA ILE A 30 -4.35 7.47 5.11
C ILE A 30 -5.62 8.31 5.34
N ASP A 31 -6.03 8.45 6.59
CA ASP A 31 -7.29 9.11 6.97
C ASP A 31 -7.16 10.64 7.07
N ASP A 32 -5.98 11.21 6.88
CA ASP A 32 -5.79 12.66 6.87
C ASP A 32 -6.63 13.31 5.75
N PRO A 33 -7.63 14.13 6.08
CA PRO A 33 -8.50 14.76 5.09
C PRO A 33 -7.77 15.72 4.16
N ASN A 34 -6.59 16.21 4.55
CA ASN A 34 -5.74 17.07 3.75
C ASN A 34 -4.69 16.30 2.95
N GLY A 35 -4.59 14.98 3.17
CA GLY A 35 -3.65 14.09 2.53
C GLY A 35 -4.15 13.50 1.20
N GLU A 36 -3.42 12.53 0.71
CA GLU A 36 -3.72 11.83 -0.54
C GLU A 36 -4.40 10.46 -0.33
N GLY A 37 -4.74 10.10 0.90
CA GLY A 37 -5.25 8.76 1.21
C GLY A 37 -6.48 8.38 0.40
N GLN A 38 -7.49 9.28 0.31
CA GLN A 38 -8.72 9.05 -0.45
C GLN A 38 -8.52 8.84 -1.95
N ARG A 39 -7.40 9.33 -2.52
CA ARG A 39 -7.03 9.13 -3.93
C ARG A 39 -6.06 7.99 -4.13
N SER A 40 -5.29 7.68 -3.08
CA SER A 40 -4.25 6.64 -3.12
C SER A 40 -4.79 5.25 -2.80
N PHE A 41 -5.91 5.16 -2.06
CA PHE A 41 -6.54 3.90 -1.71
C PHE A 41 -7.95 3.78 -2.28
N ILE A 42 -8.28 2.60 -2.79
CA ILE A 42 -9.64 2.21 -3.18
C ILE A 42 -10.38 1.58 -2.00
N GLU A 43 -9.63 0.90 -1.13
CA GLU A 43 -10.14 0.22 0.05
C GLU A 43 -9.08 0.18 1.15
N VAL A 44 -9.47 0.47 2.38
CA VAL A 44 -8.60 0.45 3.57
C VAL A 44 -9.14 -0.54 4.58
N TYR A 45 -8.27 -1.35 5.15
CA TYR A 45 -8.64 -2.47 6.03
C TYR A 45 -8.41 -2.13 7.52
N HIS A 46 -9.03 -1.05 8.00
CA HIS A 46 -8.82 -0.51 9.35
C HIS A 46 -8.85 -1.58 10.45
N ASP A 47 -9.98 -2.24 10.63
CA ASP A 47 -10.17 -3.20 11.74
C ASP A 47 -9.33 -4.46 11.53
N ARG A 48 -9.22 -4.94 10.29
CA ARG A 48 -8.41 -6.11 9.96
C ARG A 48 -6.94 -5.86 10.28
N ALA A 49 -6.39 -4.74 9.82
CA ALA A 49 -4.99 -4.40 10.05
C ALA A 49 -4.69 -4.22 11.56
N ARG A 50 -5.61 -3.60 12.30
CA ARG A 50 -5.51 -3.46 13.76
C ARG A 50 -5.48 -4.81 14.46
N ASN A 51 -6.40 -5.69 14.11
CA ASN A 51 -6.51 -7.02 14.72
C ASN A 51 -5.29 -7.90 14.41
N GLU A 52 -4.79 -7.86 13.17
CA GLU A 52 -3.56 -8.57 12.77
C GLU A 52 -2.34 -8.02 13.53
N ALA A 53 -2.23 -6.71 13.70
CA ALA A 53 -1.16 -6.07 14.45
C ALA A 53 -1.18 -6.44 15.95
N ASP A 54 -2.36 -6.42 16.55
CA ASP A 54 -2.54 -6.84 17.95
C ASP A 54 -2.15 -8.30 18.15
N ALA A 55 -2.51 -9.18 17.21
CA ALA A 55 -2.12 -10.59 17.25
C ALA A 55 -0.60 -10.78 17.18
N VAL A 56 0.08 -10.00 16.31
CA VAL A 56 1.55 -10.01 16.21
C VAL A 56 2.19 -9.52 17.49
N ASP A 57 1.72 -8.40 18.06
CA ASP A 57 2.27 -7.85 19.30
C ASP A 57 2.05 -8.80 20.47
N HIS A 58 0.89 -9.48 20.52
CA HIS A 58 0.62 -10.52 21.52
C HIS A 58 1.59 -11.70 21.38
N ALA A 59 1.73 -12.25 20.18
CA ALA A 59 2.62 -13.38 19.92
C ALA A 59 4.08 -13.05 20.30
N ARG A 60 4.54 -11.83 20.00
CA ARG A 60 5.87 -11.35 20.37
C ARG A 60 6.06 -11.28 21.89
N LYS A 61 5.05 -10.76 22.62
CA LYS A 61 5.07 -10.72 24.10
C LYS A 61 5.14 -12.12 24.72
N GLN A 62 4.58 -13.12 24.04
CA GLN A 62 4.66 -14.53 24.48
C GLN A 62 5.99 -15.21 24.12
N GLY A 63 6.91 -14.50 23.43
CA GLY A 63 8.19 -15.05 23.02
C GLY A 63 8.10 -16.02 21.83
N TRP A 64 7.02 -15.98 21.05
CA TRP A 64 6.87 -16.86 19.89
C TRP A 64 7.84 -16.46 18.78
N SER A 65 8.34 -17.45 18.05
CA SER A 65 9.13 -17.20 16.85
C SER A 65 8.22 -16.66 15.74
N LEU A 66 8.52 -15.47 15.26
CA LEU A 66 7.76 -14.79 14.22
C LEU A 66 8.59 -14.63 12.95
N PRO A 67 7.93 -14.54 11.76
CA PRO A 67 8.62 -14.20 10.52
C PRO A 67 9.38 -12.86 10.61
N ALA A 68 10.39 -12.69 9.76
CA ALA A 68 11.32 -11.56 9.83
C ALA A 68 10.65 -10.18 9.70
N PHE A 69 9.54 -10.09 8.96
CA PHE A 69 8.81 -8.85 8.72
C PHE A 69 7.46 -8.80 9.45
N ALA A 70 7.28 -9.65 10.47
CA ALA A 70 6.02 -9.73 11.20
C ALA A 70 5.63 -8.40 11.83
N GLY A 71 4.48 -7.88 11.40
CA GLY A 71 3.91 -6.64 11.90
C GLY A 71 4.22 -5.40 11.06
N ILE A 72 4.94 -5.52 9.96
CA ILE A 72 5.17 -4.40 9.04
C ILE A 72 3.93 -4.22 8.14
N PRO A 73 3.27 -3.02 8.15
CA PRO A 73 2.19 -2.73 7.24
C PRO A 73 2.66 -2.64 5.80
N MET A 74 1.81 -3.06 4.86
CA MET A 74 2.03 -2.85 3.45
C MET A 74 0.73 -2.56 2.71
N SER A 75 0.80 -1.80 1.64
CA SER A 75 -0.29 -1.65 0.69
C SER A 75 -0.12 -2.56 -0.52
N ILE A 76 -1.23 -2.89 -1.19
CA ILE A 76 -1.20 -3.70 -2.41
C ILE A 76 -1.94 -2.98 -3.54
N LYS A 77 -1.40 -3.02 -4.76
CA LYS A 77 -2.10 -2.49 -5.93
C LYS A 77 -3.38 -3.29 -6.18
N ASP A 78 -4.46 -2.61 -6.53
CA ASP A 78 -5.79 -3.22 -6.77
C ASP A 78 -5.84 -4.13 -8.02
N LEU A 79 -4.72 -4.73 -8.37
CA LEU A 79 -4.56 -5.71 -9.44
C LEU A 79 -4.27 -7.12 -8.91
N PHE A 80 -3.89 -7.24 -7.65
CA PHE A 80 -3.54 -8.53 -7.05
C PHE A 80 -4.76 -9.19 -6.43
N ASP A 81 -4.97 -10.46 -6.74
CA ASP A 81 -5.98 -11.26 -6.09
C ASP A 81 -5.64 -11.42 -4.60
N GLU A 82 -6.65 -11.21 -3.79
CA GLU A 82 -6.65 -11.47 -2.36
C GLU A 82 -7.87 -12.30 -2.02
N ALA A 83 -7.67 -13.43 -1.37
CA ALA A 83 -8.73 -14.38 -1.04
C ALA A 83 -9.93 -13.70 -0.33
N GLY A 84 -11.11 -13.89 -0.86
CA GLY A 84 -12.34 -13.32 -0.32
C GLY A 84 -12.60 -11.85 -0.70
N ILE A 85 -11.70 -11.21 -1.44
CA ILE A 85 -11.81 -9.80 -1.86
C ILE A 85 -11.95 -9.70 -3.39
N VAL A 86 -12.76 -8.74 -3.85
CA VAL A 86 -12.91 -8.46 -5.27
C VAL A 86 -11.70 -7.70 -5.81
N THR A 87 -11.05 -8.23 -6.85
CA THR A 87 -10.01 -7.52 -7.59
C THR A 87 -10.66 -6.64 -8.64
N ARG A 88 -10.65 -5.32 -8.42
CA ARG A 88 -11.35 -4.35 -9.30
C ARG A 88 -10.50 -3.86 -10.46
N ALA A 89 -9.18 -4.02 -10.39
CA ALA A 89 -8.21 -3.49 -11.36
C ALA A 89 -8.37 -1.97 -11.60
N GLY A 90 -8.71 -1.21 -10.55
CA GLY A 90 -8.98 0.22 -10.63
C GLY A 90 -10.26 0.58 -11.41
N SER A 91 -11.18 -0.38 -11.64
CA SER A 91 -12.40 -0.17 -12.43
C SER A 91 -13.67 -0.41 -11.64
N LYS A 92 -14.68 0.42 -11.86
CA LYS A 92 -16.03 0.20 -11.33
C LYS A 92 -16.80 -0.92 -12.06
N ILE A 93 -16.39 -1.30 -13.26
CA ILE A 93 -17.04 -2.38 -14.01
C ILE A 93 -16.88 -3.73 -13.29
N LEU A 94 -15.79 -3.92 -12.55
CA LEU A 94 -15.50 -5.13 -11.79
C LEU A 94 -15.95 -5.06 -10.32
N GLN A 95 -16.57 -3.97 -9.87
CA GLN A 95 -16.93 -3.79 -8.46
C GLN A 95 -17.84 -4.89 -7.88
N ASN A 96 -18.63 -5.53 -8.74
CA ASN A 96 -19.56 -6.61 -8.37
C ASN A 96 -19.10 -7.98 -8.90
N ALA A 97 -17.83 -8.10 -9.29
CA ALA A 97 -17.26 -9.39 -9.71
C ALA A 97 -17.19 -10.35 -8.50
N ALA A 98 -17.04 -11.65 -8.78
CA ALA A 98 -16.83 -12.62 -7.72
C ALA A 98 -15.51 -12.33 -6.98
N PRO A 99 -15.47 -12.44 -5.64
CA PRO A 99 -14.23 -12.37 -4.89
C PRO A 99 -13.23 -13.43 -5.35
N ALA A 100 -11.95 -13.11 -5.27
CA ALA A 100 -10.89 -14.06 -5.60
C ALA A 100 -10.95 -15.28 -4.66
N SER A 101 -10.78 -16.47 -5.21
CA SER A 101 -10.79 -17.72 -4.44
C SER A 101 -9.50 -17.99 -3.66
N SER A 102 -8.40 -17.32 -4.03
CA SER A 102 -7.09 -17.48 -3.42
C SER A 102 -6.26 -16.20 -3.56
N ASP A 103 -5.26 -16.05 -2.70
CA ASP A 103 -4.27 -14.99 -2.84
C ASP A 103 -3.41 -15.22 -4.09
N ALA A 104 -3.05 -14.11 -4.76
CA ALA A 104 -1.96 -14.14 -5.72
C ALA A 104 -0.67 -14.67 -5.06
N THR A 105 0.12 -15.45 -5.77
CA THR A 105 1.32 -16.11 -5.21
C THR A 105 2.25 -15.14 -4.48
N VAL A 106 2.44 -13.94 -5.02
CA VAL A 106 3.29 -12.92 -4.40
C VAL A 106 2.68 -12.43 -3.08
N LEU A 107 1.37 -12.24 -3.03
CA LEU A 107 0.67 -11.80 -1.82
C LEU A 107 0.73 -12.87 -0.73
N ALA A 108 0.48 -14.14 -1.08
CA ALA A 108 0.61 -15.27 -0.16
C ALA A 108 2.03 -15.33 0.46
N ARG A 109 3.07 -15.12 -0.34
CA ARG A 109 4.47 -15.08 0.14
C ARG A 109 4.74 -13.91 1.08
N LEU A 110 4.20 -12.71 0.79
CA LEU A 110 4.37 -11.54 1.64
C LEU A 110 3.63 -11.70 2.97
N LYS A 111 2.40 -12.23 2.97
CA LYS A 111 1.67 -12.59 4.19
C LYS A 111 2.44 -13.64 5.01
N ALA A 112 3.00 -14.67 4.37
CA ALA A 112 3.83 -15.68 5.04
C ALA A 112 5.14 -15.09 5.60
N ALA A 113 5.67 -14.02 5.01
CA ALA A 113 6.80 -13.28 5.56
C ALA A 113 6.42 -12.37 6.74
N GLY A 114 5.12 -12.23 7.04
CA GLY A 114 4.59 -11.53 8.20
C GLY A 114 4.10 -10.11 7.95
N PHE A 115 4.04 -9.66 6.70
CA PHE A 115 3.48 -8.35 6.37
C PHE A 115 1.97 -8.30 6.65
N ILE A 116 1.50 -7.14 7.13
CA ILE A 116 0.08 -6.84 7.35
C ILE A 116 -0.43 -6.01 6.17
N VAL A 117 -1.42 -6.51 5.44
CA VAL A 117 -2.04 -5.75 4.35
C VAL A 117 -3.02 -4.72 4.92
N ILE A 118 -2.73 -3.42 4.70
CA ILE A 118 -3.55 -2.32 5.23
C ILE A 118 -4.58 -1.80 4.24
N GLY A 119 -4.48 -2.15 2.97
CA GLY A 119 -5.45 -1.71 1.97
C GLY A 119 -4.99 -1.91 0.54
N ARG A 120 -5.93 -1.64 -0.38
CA ARG A 120 -5.77 -1.74 -1.83
C ARG A 120 -5.59 -0.36 -2.43
N THR A 121 -4.48 -0.17 -3.15
CA THR A 121 -4.16 1.14 -3.70
C THR A 121 -4.76 1.34 -5.08
N ASN A 122 -5.09 2.60 -5.35
CA ASN A 122 -5.54 3.08 -6.63
C ASN A 122 -4.49 2.86 -7.73
N MET A 123 -4.97 2.75 -8.95
CA MET A 123 -4.13 2.48 -10.12
C MET A 123 -4.82 3.01 -11.37
N THR A 124 -4.08 3.21 -12.45
CA THR A 124 -4.70 3.39 -13.75
C THR A 124 -5.57 2.18 -14.09
N GLU A 125 -6.79 2.42 -14.52
CA GLU A 125 -7.77 1.38 -14.87
C GLU A 125 -7.14 0.33 -15.79
N PHE A 126 -7.25 -0.95 -15.42
CA PHE A 126 -6.66 -2.12 -16.09
C PHE A 126 -5.14 -2.00 -16.36
N ALA A 127 -4.44 -1.16 -15.62
CA ALA A 127 -3.01 -0.90 -15.79
C ALA A 127 -2.62 -0.34 -17.17
N PHE A 128 -3.53 0.28 -17.90
CA PHE A 128 -3.38 0.60 -19.33
C PHE A 128 -2.73 1.94 -19.64
N SER A 129 -2.17 2.67 -18.65
CA SER A 129 -1.45 3.93 -18.86
C SER A 129 -0.33 4.13 -17.84
N GLY A 130 0.71 4.84 -18.24
CA GLY A 130 1.82 5.28 -17.38
C GLY A 130 1.57 6.60 -16.63
N LEU A 131 0.41 7.24 -16.79
CA LEU A 131 0.12 8.54 -16.16
C LEU A 131 -0.34 8.39 -14.70
N GLY A 132 -1.05 7.33 -14.36
CA GLY A 132 -1.60 7.14 -13.02
C GLY A 132 -2.95 7.80 -12.79
N THR A 133 -3.62 8.22 -13.87
CA THR A 133 -4.98 8.79 -13.80
C THR A 133 -6.04 7.70 -13.68
N ASN A 134 -7.11 7.98 -12.94
CA ASN A 134 -8.26 7.10 -12.80
C ASN A 134 -9.56 7.90 -12.65
N ALA A 135 -10.43 7.80 -13.67
CA ALA A 135 -11.71 8.52 -13.70
C ALA A 135 -12.73 8.06 -12.66
N HIS A 136 -12.54 6.89 -12.04
CA HIS A 136 -13.47 6.30 -11.08
C HIS A 136 -13.15 6.64 -9.62
N TYR A 137 -11.85 6.70 -9.29
CA TYR A 137 -11.35 6.83 -7.91
C TYR A 137 -10.51 8.11 -7.71
N GLY A 138 -10.40 8.94 -8.75
CA GLY A 138 -9.57 10.13 -8.73
C GLY A 138 -8.10 9.84 -8.96
N ASP A 139 -7.32 10.91 -9.06
CA ASP A 139 -5.91 10.85 -9.43
C ASP A 139 -5.05 11.08 -8.17
N ALA A 140 -4.28 10.07 -7.75
CA ALA A 140 -3.26 10.26 -6.75
C ALA A 140 -2.19 11.22 -7.28
N ARG A 141 -1.84 12.25 -6.50
CA ARG A 141 -0.92 13.29 -6.93
C ARG A 141 0.51 12.98 -6.49
N CYS A 142 1.45 13.29 -7.36
CA CYS A 142 2.88 13.29 -7.04
C CYS A 142 3.14 14.14 -5.76
N PRO A 143 4.05 13.73 -4.85
CA PRO A 143 4.33 14.49 -3.62
C PRO A 143 4.95 15.87 -3.88
N PHE A 144 5.52 16.07 -5.08
CA PHE A 144 6.17 17.32 -5.46
C PHE A 144 5.19 18.30 -6.12
N GLU A 145 5.27 19.58 -5.73
CA GLU A 145 4.49 20.67 -6.30
C GLU A 145 2.95 20.52 -6.15
N ARG A 146 2.50 19.94 -5.05
CA ARG A 146 1.09 19.99 -4.65
C ARG A 146 0.75 21.39 -4.19
N ASP A 147 -0.41 21.91 -4.60
CA ASP A 147 -0.95 23.14 -4.05
C ASP A 147 -1.67 22.80 -2.74
N PRO A 148 -1.24 23.30 -1.59
CA PRO A 148 -1.88 23.01 -0.31
C PRO A 148 -3.28 23.64 -0.18
N ASN A 149 -3.59 24.67 -1.01
CA ASN A 149 -4.88 25.36 -1.00
C ASN A 149 -5.83 24.87 -2.10
N ASP A 150 -5.37 24.04 -3.01
CA ASP A 150 -6.17 23.51 -4.11
C ASP A 150 -5.87 22.03 -4.35
N ILE A 151 -6.69 21.18 -3.75
CA ILE A 151 -6.57 19.73 -3.84
C ILE A 151 -6.73 19.18 -5.27
N THR A 152 -7.19 19.99 -6.22
CA THR A 152 -7.31 19.61 -7.63
C THR A 152 -6.02 19.86 -8.42
N LYS A 153 -5.08 20.62 -7.85
CA LYS A 153 -3.81 20.96 -8.50
C LYS A 153 -2.68 20.07 -8.02
N GLY A 154 -1.80 19.74 -8.92
CA GLY A 154 -0.62 18.92 -8.70
C GLY A 154 -0.26 18.11 -9.92
N ARG A 155 0.90 17.49 -9.88
CA ARG A 155 1.36 16.60 -10.95
C ARG A 155 0.82 15.19 -10.75
N VAL A 156 0.65 14.45 -11.83
CA VAL A 156 0.33 13.01 -11.77
C VAL A 156 1.46 12.23 -11.09
N ALA A 157 1.09 11.23 -10.34
CA ALA A 157 2.05 10.37 -9.64
C ALA A 157 2.81 9.41 -10.57
N GLY A 158 2.39 9.33 -11.83
CA GLY A 158 2.81 8.24 -12.70
C GLY A 158 2.07 6.95 -12.40
N GLY A 159 2.14 6.01 -13.34
CA GLY A 159 1.34 4.78 -13.28
C GLY A 159 2.01 3.59 -13.97
N SER A 160 1.27 2.54 -13.94
CA SER A 160 -0.11 2.37 -13.46
C SER A 160 -0.25 2.17 -11.94
N SER A 161 0.83 2.00 -11.18
CA SER A 161 0.81 1.80 -9.72
C SER A 161 0.86 3.15 -8.97
N SER A 162 -0.04 4.09 -9.30
CA SER A 162 -0.03 5.46 -8.80
C SER A 162 -0.24 5.54 -7.28
N GLY A 163 -1.32 4.95 -6.78
CA GLY A 163 -1.61 4.94 -5.35
C GLY A 163 -0.57 4.19 -4.53
N SER A 164 0.04 3.12 -5.10
CA SER A 164 1.14 2.41 -4.45
C SER A 164 2.34 3.33 -4.22
N ALA A 165 2.74 4.11 -5.22
CA ALA A 165 3.88 5.01 -5.07
C ALA A 165 3.59 6.14 -4.06
N VAL A 166 2.40 6.74 -4.13
CA VAL A 166 1.99 7.81 -3.22
C VAL A 166 1.84 7.29 -1.79
N SER A 167 1.37 6.05 -1.59
CA SER A 167 1.27 5.48 -0.24
C SER A 167 2.63 5.40 0.47
N ILE A 168 3.72 5.20 -0.28
CA ILE A 168 5.08 5.21 0.28
C ILE A 168 5.57 6.64 0.50
N SER A 169 5.46 7.52 -0.51
CA SER A 169 5.99 8.88 -0.42
C SER A 169 5.35 9.70 0.70
N ASP A 170 4.10 9.44 1.00
CA ASP A 170 3.32 10.15 2.02
C ASP A 170 3.26 9.42 3.38
N GLY A 171 4.04 8.35 3.53
CA GLY A 171 4.15 7.64 4.81
C GLY A 171 2.92 6.82 5.21
N MET A 172 2.02 6.54 4.27
CA MET A 172 0.82 5.72 4.49
C MET A 172 1.14 4.23 4.59
N ALA A 173 2.29 3.80 4.07
CA ALA A 173 2.80 2.44 4.18
C ALA A 173 4.33 2.45 4.01
N PRO A 174 5.09 1.64 4.77
CA PRO A 174 6.53 1.49 4.58
C PRO A 174 6.90 0.58 3.40
N ALA A 175 5.97 -0.23 2.92
CA ALA A 175 6.12 -1.12 1.78
C ALA A 175 4.85 -1.18 0.92
N THR A 176 5.03 -1.42 -0.36
CA THR A 176 3.92 -1.63 -1.30
C THR A 176 4.28 -2.63 -2.37
N ILE A 177 3.27 -3.30 -2.94
CA ILE A 177 3.47 -4.09 -4.14
C ILE A 177 2.68 -3.50 -5.30
N GLY A 178 3.38 -3.27 -6.41
CA GLY A 178 2.84 -2.87 -7.71
C GLY A 178 3.10 -3.91 -8.79
N SER A 179 2.64 -3.65 -9.99
CA SER A 179 2.93 -4.46 -11.19
C SER A 179 3.62 -3.61 -12.24
N ASP A 180 4.51 -4.22 -13.03
CA ASP A 180 5.29 -3.50 -14.03
C ASP A 180 5.46 -4.33 -15.31
N THR A 181 4.73 -3.96 -16.37
CA THR A 181 4.92 -4.46 -17.72
C THR A 181 5.73 -3.50 -18.58
N GLY A 182 5.36 -2.24 -18.59
CA GLY A 182 5.99 -1.19 -19.39
C GLY A 182 6.62 -0.06 -18.57
N GLY A 183 6.81 -0.24 -17.24
CA GLY A 183 7.31 0.81 -16.35
C GLY A 183 6.42 1.10 -15.15
N SER A 184 5.32 0.35 -14.99
CA SER A 184 4.23 0.68 -14.06
C SER A 184 4.56 0.58 -12.56
N THR A 185 5.77 0.21 -12.18
CA THR A 185 6.33 0.35 -10.82
C THR A 185 7.45 1.39 -10.82
N ARG A 186 8.34 1.32 -11.81
CA ARG A 186 9.53 2.17 -11.90
C ARG A 186 9.19 3.63 -12.18
N ALA A 187 8.27 3.90 -13.12
CA ALA A 187 7.86 5.25 -13.47
C ALA A 187 7.21 6.01 -12.29
N PRO A 188 6.16 5.47 -11.62
CA PRO A 188 5.60 6.15 -10.46
C PRO A 188 6.60 6.25 -9.29
N ALA A 189 7.49 5.27 -9.10
CA ALA A 189 8.53 5.36 -8.09
C ALA A 189 9.49 6.53 -8.36
N ALA A 190 9.92 6.71 -9.62
CA ALA A 190 10.78 7.82 -10.01
C ALA A 190 10.08 9.18 -9.83
N PHE A 191 8.79 9.29 -10.20
CA PHE A 191 8.03 10.53 -10.06
C PHE A 191 7.75 10.88 -8.60
N CYS A 192 7.53 9.90 -7.75
CA CYS A 192 7.26 10.11 -6.32
C CYS A 192 8.52 10.13 -5.43
N GLY A 193 9.72 10.00 -6.01
CA GLY A 193 10.99 10.07 -5.26
C GLY A 193 11.22 8.89 -4.32
N ILE A 194 10.72 7.70 -4.67
CA ILE A 194 10.87 6.47 -3.89
C ILE A 194 11.66 5.41 -4.66
N VAL A 195 12.05 4.34 -3.97
CA VAL A 195 12.71 3.20 -4.61
C VAL A 195 11.67 2.28 -5.25
N GLY A 196 11.82 2.04 -6.56
CA GLY A 196 11.02 1.08 -7.32
C GLY A 196 11.90 -0.03 -7.89
N LEU A 197 11.57 -1.29 -7.55
CA LEU A 197 12.29 -2.47 -8.04
C LEU A 197 11.38 -3.34 -8.90
N LYS A 198 11.81 -3.60 -10.13
CA LYS A 198 11.23 -4.62 -10.99
C LYS A 198 12.27 -5.73 -11.17
N PRO A 199 12.03 -6.94 -10.62
CA PRO A 199 12.90 -8.10 -10.86
C PRO A 199 12.92 -8.48 -12.36
N THR A 200 13.96 -9.16 -12.77
CA THR A 200 14.07 -9.77 -14.10
C THR A 200 13.14 -10.96 -14.26
#